data_f8881733c2255ab6db08b2ed2db3c759
#
_entry.id   f8881733c2255ab6db08b2ed2db3c759
#
_cell.length_a   1.000
_cell.length_b   1.000
_cell.length_c   1.000
_cell.angle_alpha   90.00
_cell.angle_beta   90.00
_cell.angle_gamma   90.00
#
_symmetry.space_group_name_H-M   'P 1'
#
loop_
_entity.id
_entity.type
_entity.pdbx_description
1 polymer ?
#
loop_
_entity_poly.entity_id
_entity_poly.type
_entity_poly.pdbx_seq_one_letter_code
_entity_poly.pdbx_strand_id
1 'polypeptide(L)'
;DKLRLTASPNPDGGNRPAVVTVTTGCKDNPAEVSAAINVTQGPPSLILEYTVPAGGKIILPLSGAIDCTVDYGDGYSEKLALTLNPATGSLINYEYAEAGVYEVSVSGSVEQLYSLQGHSETSRSYLTAVKQWGNVNLTSMYYAFYLCSNLKTLPENTTDSFAEVTTFKYAFEGCSGLQTIPASLFSGCDKVTDVLGCFTKCASLTSVPENLLAPLKNVTSLQSFLAHCKQLKTIPAGFFARSPQITTLKYTFSGNTAF
;
A
#
# COMPACT_ATOMS: atom_id res chain seq x y z
N ASP A 1 -10.18 -5.07 33.27
CA ASP A 1 -10.95 -4.67 32.08
C ASP A 1 -10.10 -3.74 31.24
N LYS A 2 -9.86 -4.09 29.98
CA LYS A 2 -9.11 -3.24 29.04
C LYS A 2 -10.09 -2.33 28.31
N LEU A 3 -9.95 -1.01 28.46
CA LEU A 3 -10.67 -0.04 27.67
C LEU A 3 -10.07 -0.06 26.25
N ARG A 4 -10.84 -0.47 25.25
CA ARG A 4 -10.43 -0.39 23.83
C ARG A 4 -11.02 0.89 23.24
N LEU A 5 -10.15 1.84 22.90
CA LEU A 5 -10.52 3.04 22.16
C LEU A 5 -10.31 2.80 20.68
N THR A 6 -11.37 2.96 19.88
CA THR A 6 -11.29 2.98 18.43
C THR A 6 -11.50 4.40 17.94
N ALA A 7 -10.51 4.96 17.25
CA ALA A 7 -10.67 6.24 16.57
C ALA A 7 -11.03 5.99 15.09
N SER A 8 -11.87 6.83 14.52
CA SER A 8 -12.09 6.85 13.08
C SER A 8 -10.81 7.27 12.35
N PRO A 9 -10.53 6.77 11.14
CA PRO A 9 -9.40 7.19 10.35
C PRO A 9 -9.33 8.72 10.21
N ASN A 10 -8.14 9.27 10.26
CA ASN A 10 -7.90 10.70 10.04
C ASN A 10 -7.34 10.91 8.63
N PRO A 11 -8.18 11.12 7.61
CA PRO A 11 -7.74 11.21 6.22
C PRO A 11 -6.85 12.42 5.95
N ASP A 12 -6.97 13.47 6.77
CA ASP A 12 -6.27 14.73 6.55
C ASP A 12 -4.88 14.78 7.20
N GLY A 13 -4.46 13.72 7.91
CA GLY A 13 -3.14 13.64 8.57
C GLY A 13 -2.85 14.70 9.63
N GLY A 14 -3.81 15.57 9.93
CA GLY A 14 -3.68 16.62 10.92
C GLY A 14 -3.96 16.10 12.35
N ASN A 15 -3.37 16.77 13.35
CA ASN A 15 -3.67 16.48 14.74
C ASN A 15 -5.15 16.79 15.04
N ARG A 16 -5.93 15.76 15.36
CA ARG A 16 -7.31 15.94 15.86
C ARG A 16 -7.33 15.72 17.37
N PRO A 17 -7.66 16.72 18.17
CA PRO A 17 -7.92 16.50 19.58
C PRO A 17 -9.23 15.69 19.71
N ALA A 18 -9.15 14.51 20.30
CA ALA A 18 -10.32 13.75 20.71
C ALA A 18 -10.45 13.86 22.24
N VAL A 19 -11.61 14.28 22.71
CA VAL A 19 -11.93 14.24 24.14
C VAL A 19 -12.56 12.88 24.43
N VAL A 20 -11.87 12.06 25.20
CA VAL A 20 -12.41 10.80 25.69
C VAL A 20 -12.88 11.03 27.11
N THR A 21 -14.19 10.99 27.33
CA THR A 21 -14.77 11.03 28.68
C THR A 21 -14.84 9.62 29.24
N VAL A 22 -14.07 9.33 30.26
CA VAL A 22 -14.17 8.07 31.02
C VAL A 22 -15.03 8.30 32.22
N THR A 23 -16.24 7.74 32.24
CA THR A 23 -17.13 7.78 33.39
C THR A 23 -16.91 6.52 34.20
N THR A 24 -16.32 6.63 35.39
CA THR A 24 -16.27 5.52 36.34
C THR A 24 -17.46 5.65 37.29
N GLY A 25 -18.47 4.80 37.10
CA GLY A 25 -19.59 4.71 38.06
C GLY A 25 -19.25 3.74 39.17
N CYS A 26 -18.98 4.23 40.40
CA CYS A 26 -19.18 3.44 41.60
C CYS A 26 -20.63 3.60 42.03
N LYS A 27 -21.33 2.52 42.40
CA LYS A 27 -22.75 2.52 42.73
C LYS A 27 -23.16 3.48 43.87
N ASP A 28 -22.21 3.96 44.66
CA ASP A 28 -22.47 4.75 45.85
C ASP A 28 -21.90 6.18 45.82
N ASN A 29 -21.25 6.60 44.74
CA ASN A 29 -20.79 8.00 44.59
C ASN A 29 -20.60 8.35 43.07
N PRO A 30 -21.59 9.03 42.48
CA PRO A 30 -21.50 9.46 41.08
C PRO A 30 -20.69 10.77 40.97
N ALA A 31 -19.45 10.77 41.38
CA ALA A 31 -18.52 11.81 41.00
C ALA A 31 -18.04 11.52 39.57
N GLU A 32 -18.55 12.27 38.61
CA GLU A 32 -17.99 12.27 37.27
C GLU A 32 -16.55 12.77 37.33
N VAL A 33 -15.59 11.85 37.18
CA VAL A 33 -14.21 12.21 36.91
C VAL A 33 -14.06 12.25 35.39
N SER A 34 -14.20 13.43 34.82
CA SER A 34 -13.87 13.66 33.42
C SER A 34 -12.38 13.93 33.29
N ALA A 35 -11.63 13.03 32.71
CA ALA A 35 -10.27 13.28 32.27
C ALA A 35 -10.30 13.54 30.76
N ALA A 36 -9.86 14.72 30.33
CA ALA A 36 -9.60 14.97 28.90
C ALA A 36 -8.29 14.29 28.53
N ILE A 37 -8.38 13.23 27.73
CA ILE A 37 -7.20 12.62 27.12
C ILE A 37 -7.04 13.26 25.74
N ASN A 38 -6.01 14.04 25.55
CA ASN A 38 -5.62 14.53 24.23
C ASN A 38 -5.01 13.37 23.45
N VAL A 39 -5.78 12.78 22.54
CA VAL A 39 -5.27 11.79 21.61
C VAL A 39 -4.76 12.53 20.39
N THR A 40 -3.45 12.56 20.22
CA THR A 40 -2.83 13.07 19.01
C THR A 40 -2.73 11.91 18.03
N GLN A 41 -3.53 11.92 16.97
CA GLN A 41 -3.40 10.96 15.89
C GLN A 41 -2.25 11.44 14.97
N GLY A 42 -1.18 10.66 14.89
CA GLY A 42 -0.09 10.89 13.93
C GLY A 42 -0.55 10.77 12.47
N PRO A 43 0.33 11.08 11.51
CA PRO A 43 0.03 10.86 10.10
C PRO A 43 -0.40 9.41 9.88
N PRO A 44 -1.32 9.17 8.92
CA PRO A 44 -1.83 7.82 8.68
C PRO A 44 -0.68 6.87 8.29
N SER A 45 -0.66 5.68 8.91
CA SER A 45 0.34 4.64 8.65
C SER A 45 0.08 3.92 7.33
N LEU A 46 1.14 3.39 6.70
CA LEU A 46 0.99 2.33 5.71
C LEU A 46 0.55 1.05 6.44
N ILE A 47 -0.53 0.41 5.98
CA ILE A 47 -1.05 -0.83 6.58
C ILE A 47 -1.08 -1.93 5.52
N LEU A 48 -0.33 -3.00 5.79
CA LEU A 48 -0.21 -4.18 4.95
C LEU A 48 -0.84 -5.38 5.68
N GLU A 49 -1.73 -6.12 5.00
CA GLU A 49 -2.34 -7.33 5.54
C GLU A 49 -1.61 -8.57 5.04
N TYR A 50 -1.17 -9.40 5.98
CA TYR A 50 -0.53 -10.67 5.70
C TYR A 50 -1.37 -11.83 6.25
N THR A 51 -1.52 -12.88 5.46
CA THR A 51 -2.06 -14.16 5.91
C THR A 51 -0.90 -15.16 5.96
N VAL A 52 -0.55 -15.60 7.15
CA VAL A 52 0.63 -16.45 7.37
C VAL A 52 0.26 -17.76 8.08
N PRO A 53 0.94 -18.89 7.78
CA PRO A 53 0.87 -20.10 8.59
C PRO A 53 1.66 -19.93 9.90
N ALA A 54 1.54 -20.87 10.83
CA ALA A 54 2.42 -20.93 12.00
C ALA A 54 3.89 -21.08 11.56
N GLY A 55 4.80 -20.33 12.16
CA GLY A 55 6.20 -20.24 11.75
C GLY A 55 6.40 -19.50 10.41
N GLY A 56 5.36 -18.82 9.91
CA GLY A 56 5.42 -18.08 8.66
C GLY A 56 6.30 -16.82 8.78
N LYS A 57 7.26 -16.70 7.85
CA LYS A 57 8.22 -15.59 7.84
C LYS A 57 7.88 -14.61 6.73
N ILE A 58 7.49 -13.40 7.11
CA ILE A 58 7.30 -12.29 6.16
C ILE A 58 8.62 -11.54 5.93
N ILE A 59 8.68 -10.87 4.80
CA ILE A 59 9.72 -9.88 4.48
C ILE A 59 9.00 -8.60 4.10
N LEU A 60 9.25 -7.51 4.84
CA LEU A 60 8.64 -6.23 4.57
C LEU A 60 9.22 -5.61 3.29
N PRO A 61 8.39 -5.03 2.43
CA PRO A 61 8.85 -4.39 1.20
C PRO A 61 9.42 -2.98 1.46
N LEU A 62 10.16 -2.78 2.54
CA LEU A 62 10.73 -1.50 2.92
C LEU A 62 12.18 -1.41 2.46
N SER A 63 12.58 -0.29 1.86
CA SER A 63 13.94 -0.08 1.35
C SER A 63 14.30 1.39 1.26
N GLY A 64 15.57 1.69 0.94
CA GLY A 64 16.11 3.04 0.97
C GLY A 64 16.35 3.53 2.40
N ALA A 65 16.26 4.82 2.61
CA ALA A 65 16.34 5.44 3.94
C ALA A 65 15.04 5.16 4.72
N ILE A 66 15.17 4.64 5.94
CA ILE A 66 14.08 4.22 6.80
C ILE A 66 14.26 4.85 8.19
N ASP A 67 13.26 5.58 8.65
CA ASP A 67 13.09 6.03 10.04
C ASP A 67 11.61 5.88 10.41
N CYS A 68 11.24 4.68 10.83
CA CYS A 68 9.85 4.33 11.08
C CYS A 68 9.70 3.43 12.30
N THR A 69 8.47 3.31 12.76
CA THR A 69 8.04 2.28 13.70
C THR A 69 7.18 1.28 12.94
N VAL A 70 7.48 -0.01 13.11
CA VAL A 70 6.69 -1.12 12.59
C VAL A 70 5.97 -1.80 13.75
N ASP A 71 4.65 -1.92 13.65
CA ASP A 71 3.82 -2.76 14.52
C ASP A 71 3.41 -3.99 13.68
N TYR A 72 3.74 -5.18 14.15
CA TYR A 72 3.51 -6.43 13.41
C TYR A 72 2.11 -7.01 13.61
N GLY A 73 1.26 -6.37 14.43
CA GLY A 73 -0.13 -6.76 14.62
C GLY A 73 -0.35 -7.95 15.57
N ASP A 74 0.70 -8.47 16.19
CA ASP A 74 0.67 -9.54 17.20
C ASP A 74 1.04 -9.07 18.62
N GLY A 75 1.20 -7.75 18.78
CA GLY A 75 1.60 -7.10 20.02
C GLY A 75 3.09 -6.76 20.10
N TYR A 76 3.88 -7.15 19.10
CA TYR A 76 5.27 -6.72 18.98
C TYR A 76 5.42 -5.53 18.03
N SER A 77 6.26 -4.59 18.40
CA SER A 77 6.63 -3.46 17.56
C SER A 77 8.11 -3.10 17.73
N GLU A 78 8.70 -2.54 16.68
CA GLU A 78 10.09 -2.08 16.73
C GLU A 78 10.26 -0.73 16.01
N LYS A 79 11.27 0.01 16.43
CA LYS A 79 11.71 1.21 15.73
C LYS A 79 12.91 0.88 14.84
N LEU A 80 12.82 1.28 13.57
CA LEU A 80 13.85 1.10 12.56
C LEU A 80 14.41 2.46 12.14
N ALA A 81 15.72 2.60 12.21
CA ALA A 81 16.45 3.79 11.73
C ALA A 81 17.71 3.31 10.98
N LEU A 82 17.57 3.05 9.68
CA LEU A 82 18.62 2.43 8.86
C LEU A 82 18.46 2.77 7.39
N THR A 83 19.45 2.43 6.59
CA THR A 83 19.37 2.51 5.13
C THR A 83 19.57 1.13 4.54
N LEU A 84 18.58 0.66 3.76
CA LEU A 84 18.64 -0.59 3.02
C LEU A 84 18.90 -0.33 1.55
N ASN A 85 19.94 -0.98 1.02
CA ASN A 85 20.19 -0.98 -0.41
C ASN A 85 19.47 -2.18 -1.05
N PRO A 86 18.49 -1.97 -1.93
CA PRO A 86 17.76 -3.06 -2.56
C PRO A 86 18.67 -4.01 -3.38
N ALA A 87 19.83 -3.55 -3.84
CA ALA A 87 20.78 -4.36 -4.58
C ALA A 87 21.61 -5.34 -3.71
N THR A 88 21.69 -5.12 -2.40
CA THR A 88 22.49 -5.96 -1.49
C THR A 88 21.69 -7.07 -0.80
N GLY A 89 20.37 -7.07 -0.94
CA GLY A 89 19.48 -8.08 -0.35
C GLY A 89 19.35 -7.97 1.18
N SER A 90 19.72 -6.84 1.79
CA SER A 90 19.42 -6.58 3.20
C SER A 90 17.92 -6.39 3.37
N LEU A 91 17.29 -7.15 4.28
CA LEU A 91 15.84 -7.26 4.38
C LEU A 91 15.38 -7.15 5.82
N ILE A 92 14.20 -6.55 6.02
CA ILE A 92 13.49 -6.58 7.29
C ILE A 92 12.55 -7.76 7.25
N ASN A 93 12.76 -8.72 8.15
CA ASN A 93 11.94 -9.92 8.19
C ASN A 93 11.42 -10.18 9.60
N TYR A 94 10.25 -10.80 9.68
CA TYR A 94 9.58 -11.13 10.93
C TYR A 94 8.91 -12.50 10.81
N GLU A 95 8.97 -13.31 11.88
CA GLU A 95 8.41 -14.65 11.92
C GLU A 95 7.28 -14.71 12.95
N TYR A 96 6.09 -15.12 12.51
CA TYR A 96 4.94 -15.29 13.36
C TYR A 96 4.90 -16.70 13.95
N ALA A 97 4.78 -16.81 15.28
CA ALA A 97 4.67 -18.10 15.94
C ALA A 97 3.36 -18.82 15.58
N GLU A 98 2.27 -18.08 15.48
CA GLU A 98 0.93 -18.62 15.22
C GLU A 98 0.47 -18.30 13.80
N ALA A 99 -0.38 -19.18 13.25
CA ALA A 99 -1.06 -18.89 12.00
C ALA A 99 -2.11 -17.79 12.20
N GLY A 100 -2.22 -16.87 11.24
CA GLY A 100 -3.18 -15.78 11.39
C GLY A 100 -3.24 -14.82 10.21
N VAL A 101 -4.10 -13.83 10.36
CA VAL A 101 -4.16 -12.63 9.52
C VAL A 101 -3.67 -11.47 10.37
N TYR A 102 -2.61 -10.83 9.95
CA TYR A 102 -1.96 -9.74 10.68
C TYR A 102 -1.95 -8.47 9.86
N GLU A 103 -2.32 -7.36 10.49
CA GLU A 103 -2.18 -6.02 9.92
C GLU A 103 -0.87 -5.41 10.41
N VAL A 104 0.11 -5.36 9.53
CA VAL A 104 1.41 -4.73 9.80
C VAL A 104 1.28 -3.25 9.52
N SER A 105 1.52 -2.44 10.53
CA SER A 105 1.43 -0.97 10.45
C SER A 105 2.81 -0.35 10.46
N VAL A 106 3.08 0.54 9.50
CA VAL A 106 4.34 1.28 9.36
C VAL A 106 4.06 2.77 9.48
N SER A 107 4.64 3.41 10.49
CA SER A 107 4.50 4.85 10.74
C SER A 107 5.87 5.53 10.80
N GLY A 108 6.00 6.72 10.21
CA GLY A 108 7.27 7.44 10.09
C GLY A 108 7.69 7.62 8.63
N SER A 109 8.96 7.43 8.29
CA SER A 109 9.49 7.67 6.95
C SER A 109 10.09 6.42 6.34
N VAL A 110 9.72 6.14 5.08
CA VAL A 110 10.26 5.06 4.25
C VAL A 110 10.46 5.61 2.84
N GLU A 111 11.70 5.60 2.35
CA GLU A 111 12.01 6.18 1.04
C GLU A 111 11.35 5.43 -0.10
N GLN A 112 11.33 4.09 -0.07
CA GLN A 112 10.72 3.29 -1.13
C GLN A 112 10.17 1.96 -0.64
N LEU A 113 9.19 1.43 -1.39
CA LEU A 113 8.78 0.04 -1.31
C LEU A 113 9.47 -0.76 -2.41
N TYR A 114 9.96 -1.98 -2.05
CA TYR A 114 10.70 -2.83 -2.97
C TYR A 114 10.64 -4.29 -2.55
N SER A 115 10.25 -5.20 -3.45
CA SER A 115 10.09 -6.63 -3.14
C SER A 115 10.72 -7.58 -4.16
N LEU A 116 11.60 -7.10 -5.04
CA LEU A 116 12.20 -7.97 -6.07
C LEU A 116 13.33 -8.83 -5.53
N GLN A 117 14.40 -8.23 -5.04
CA GLN A 117 15.61 -8.94 -4.66
C GLN A 117 15.57 -9.43 -3.21
N GLY A 118 15.95 -10.69 -2.98
CA GLY A 118 15.99 -11.29 -1.64
C GLY A 118 14.64 -11.73 -1.10
N HIS A 119 13.50 -11.25 -1.64
CA HIS A 119 12.17 -11.72 -1.26
C HIS A 119 11.87 -13.08 -1.87
N SER A 120 11.53 -14.07 -1.04
CA SER A 120 11.09 -15.39 -1.52
C SER A 120 9.67 -15.31 -2.11
N GLU A 121 9.32 -16.23 -3.00
CA GLU A 121 7.92 -16.37 -3.48
C GLU A 121 6.96 -16.58 -2.32
N THR A 122 7.34 -17.39 -1.33
CA THR A 122 6.54 -17.69 -0.16
C THR A 122 6.23 -16.43 0.64
N SER A 123 7.24 -15.60 0.97
CA SER A 123 7.04 -14.35 1.68
C SER A 123 6.15 -13.37 0.91
N ARG A 124 6.36 -13.23 -0.41
CA ARG A 124 5.51 -12.39 -1.27
C ARG A 124 4.07 -12.89 -1.32
N SER A 125 3.85 -14.21 -1.30
CA SER A 125 2.50 -14.79 -1.33
C SER A 125 1.71 -14.59 -0.04
N TYR A 126 2.34 -14.27 1.08
CA TYR A 126 1.64 -13.98 2.33
C TYR A 126 0.95 -12.62 2.35
N LEU A 127 1.38 -11.65 1.53
CA LEU A 127 0.71 -10.36 1.42
C LEU A 127 -0.62 -10.51 0.68
N THR A 128 -1.73 -10.18 1.34
CA THR A 128 -3.10 -10.36 0.84
C THR A 128 -3.81 -9.07 0.51
N ALA A 129 -3.49 -7.98 1.21
CA ALA A 129 -4.05 -6.67 0.93
C ALA A 129 -3.10 -5.53 1.33
N VAL A 130 -3.22 -4.40 0.66
CA VAL A 130 -2.87 -3.10 1.23
C VAL A 130 -4.15 -2.51 1.77
N LYS A 131 -4.21 -2.22 3.07
CA LYS A 131 -5.40 -1.68 3.74
C LYS A 131 -5.41 -0.16 3.75
N GLN A 132 -4.23 0.44 3.80
CA GLN A 132 -4.03 1.89 3.82
C GLN A 132 -2.66 2.23 3.27
N TRP A 133 -2.57 3.25 2.40
CA TRP A 133 -1.29 3.75 1.89
C TRP A 133 -0.52 4.55 2.93
N GLY A 134 -1.21 5.31 3.77
CA GLY A 134 -0.60 6.18 4.75
C GLY A 134 0.15 7.37 4.12
N ASN A 135 0.94 8.04 4.96
CA ASN A 135 1.87 9.07 4.51
C ASN A 135 3.24 8.80 5.13
N VAL A 136 4.02 7.96 4.47
CA VAL A 136 5.34 7.51 4.92
C VAL A 136 6.48 8.07 4.05
N ASN A 137 6.22 9.16 3.31
CA ASN A 137 7.19 9.90 2.51
C ASN A 137 7.83 9.09 1.37
N LEU A 138 7.05 8.23 0.70
CA LEU A 138 7.53 7.43 -0.42
C LEU A 138 7.98 8.31 -1.60
N THR A 139 9.13 7.99 -2.17
CA THR A 139 9.66 8.59 -3.41
C THR A 139 9.68 7.62 -4.59
N SER A 140 9.57 6.31 -4.31
CA SER A 140 9.61 5.26 -5.32
C SER A 140 8.73 4.07 -4.96
N MET A 141 8.00 3.56 -5.98
CA MET A 141 7.25 2.32 -5.95
C MET A 141 7.86 1.27 -6.90
N TYR A 142 9.14 1.42 -7.26
CA TYR A 142 9.83 0.51 -8.17
C TYR A 142 9.87 -0.92 -7.61
N TYR A 143 9.21 -1.87 -8.28
CA TYR A 143 9.02 -3.25 -7.83
C TYR A 143 8.38 -3.38 -6.42
N ALA A 144 7.55 -2.44 -5.99
CA ALA A 144 7.01 -2.39 -4.63
C ALA A 144 6.34 -3.69 -4.18
N PHE A 145 5.51 -4.28 -5.03
CA PHE A 145 4.73 -5.51 -4.77
C PHE A 145 4.97 -6.56 -5.87
N TYR A 146 6.18 -6.62 -6.38
CA TYR A 146 6.54 -7.56 -7.46
C TYR A 146 6.27 -9.01 -7.06
N LEU A 147 5.48 -9.72 -7.88
CA LEU A 147 5.06 -11.12 -7.67
C LEU A 147 4.32 -11.38 -6.34
N CYS A 148 3.68 -10.39 -5.73
CA CYS A 148 2.76 -10.59 -4.61
C CYS A 148 1.47 -11.24 -5.13
N SER A 149 1.53 -12.54 -5.43
CA SER A 149 0.50 -13.27 -6.17
C SER A 149 -0.86 -13.33 -5.47
N ASN A 150 -0.90 -13.24 -4.15
CA ASN A 150 -2.12 -13.26 -3.35
C ASN A 150 -2.62 -11.85 -2.98
N LEU A 151 -1.97 -10.78 -3.44
CA LEU A 151 -2.46 -9.42 -3.26
C LEU A 151 -3.76 -9.23 -4.04
N LYS A 152 -4.89 -9.06 -3.33
CA LYS A 152 -6.23 -9.01 -3.92
C LYS A 152 -6.80 -7.61 -3.98
N THR A 153 -6.48 -6.77 -3.00
CA THR A 153 -7.09 -5.46 -2.83
C THR A 153 -6.06 -4.37 -2.56
N LEU A 154 -6.32 -3.21 -3.15
CA LEU A 154 -5.62 -1.95 -2.89
C LEU A 154 -6.65 -0.94 -2.39
N PRO A 155 -6.31 -0.07 -1.43
CA PRO A 155 -7.21 0.99 -0.98
C PRO A 155 -7.20 2.17 -1.96
N GLU A 156 -8.23 3.00 -1.90
CA GLU A 156 -8.21 4.32 -2.54
C GLU A 156 -7.06 5.17 -1.96
N ASN A 157 -6.41 5.96 -2.80
CA ASN A 157 -5.42 6.94 -2.35
C ASN A 157 -6.13 8.25 -2.03
N THR A 158 -6.39 8.48 -0.75
CA THR A 158 -7.12 9.64 -0.24
C THR A 158 -6.25 10.62 0.54
N THR A 159 -4.95 10.35 0.66
CA THR A 159 -4.02 11.05 1.56
C THR A 159 -2.77 11.59 0.84
N ASP A 160 -2.81 11.71 -0.48
CA ASP A 160 -1.67 12.13 -1.32
C ASP A 160 -0.37 11.34 -1.01
N SER A 161 -0.55 10.06 -0.65
CA SER A 161 0.53 9.15 -0.20
C SER A 161 1.67 9.03 -1.21
N PHE A 162 1.42 9.38 -2.46
CA PHE A 162 2.37 9.27 -3.57
C PHE A 162 2.79 10.62 -4.17
N ALA A 163 2.61 11.72 -3.44
CA ALA A 163 2.95 13.07 -3.95
C ALA A 163 4.43 13.23 -4.33
N GLU A 164 5.33 12.51 -3.67
CA GLU A 164 6.77 12.53 -3.95
C GLU A 164 7.24 11.37 -4.85
N VAL A 165 6.35 10.44 -5.19
CA VAL A 165 6.70 9.26 -6.00
C VAL A 165 6.97 9.66 -7.45
N THR A 166 8.10 9.19 -7.98
CA THR A 166 8.53 9.45 -9.35
C THR A 166 8.32 8.27 -10.29
N THR A 167 8.18 7.04 -9.76
CA THR A 167 8.04 5.82 -10.55
C THR A 167 7.15 4.77 -9.90
N PHE A 168 6.28 4.14 -10.72
CA PHE A 168 5.55 2.91 -10.43
C PHE A 168 6.00 1.76 -11.35
N LYS A 169 7.20 1.85 -11.89
CA LYS A 169 7.73 0.82 -12.77
C LYS A 169 7.72 -0.54 -12.10
N TYR A 170 7.00 -1.50 -12.69
CA TYR A 170 6.80 -2.87 -12.20
C TYR A 170 6.20 -2.97 -10.77
N ALA A 171 5.55 -1.92 -10.29
CA ALA A 171 5.09 -1.83 -8.89
C ALA A 171 4.18 -2.99 -8.48
N PHE A 172 3.30 -3.44 -9.38
CA PHE A 172 2.35 -4.52 -9.17
C PHE A 172 2.52 -5.66 -10.19
N GLU A 173 3.71 -5.76 -10.84
CA GLU A 173 3.93 -6.85 -11.79
C GLU A 173 3.78 -8.20 -11.10
N GLY A 174 2.93 -9.06 -11.67
CA GLY A 174 2.69 -10.41 -11.18
C GLY A 174 1.80 -10.49 -9.93
N CYS A 175 1.11 -9.41 -9.55
CA CYS A 175 0.02 -9.45 -8.57
C CYS A 175 -1.18 -10.18 -9.20
N SER A 176 -1.04 -11.49 -9.40
CA SER A 176 -2.01 -12.29 -10.16
C SER A 176 -3.37 -12.40 -9.49
N GLY A 177 -3.47 -12.16 -8.19
CA GLY A 177 -4.72 -12.13 -7.43
C GLY A 177 -5.47 -10.80 -7.48
N LEU A 178 -4.86 -9.72 -8.00
CA LEU A 178 -5.47 -8.39 -8.04
C LEU A 178 -6.63 -8.35 -9.06
N GLN A 179 -7.83 -8.04 -8.59
CA GLN A 179 -9.06 -8.06 -9.39
C GLN A 179 -9.47 -6.69 -9.92
N THR A 180 -9.21 -5.64 -9.16
CA THR A 180 -9.59 -4.26 -9.49
C THR A 180 -8.49 -3.29 -9.11
N ILE A 181 -8.43 -2.14 -9.78
CA ILE A 181 -7.57 -1.01 -9.45
C ILE A 181 -8.45 0.12 -8.90
N PRO A 182 -8.16 0.70 -7.73
CA PRO A 182 -8.89 1.85 -7.22
C PRO A 182 -8.82 3.04 -8.17
N ALA A 183 -9.92 3.79 -8.32
CA ALA A 183 -9.99 4.91 -9.25
C ALA A 183 -9.05 6.07 -8.86
N SER A 184 -8.79 6.25 -7.56
CA SER A 184 -7.91 7.28 -7.03
C SER A 184 -6.46 6.81 -6.82
N LEU A 185 -6.07 5.60 -7.25
CA LEU A 185 -4.73 5.07 -6.96
C LEU A 185 -3.61 6.06 -7.27
N PHE A 186 -3.71 6.74 -8.40
CA PHE A 186 -2.69 7.72 -8.82
C PHE A 186 -3.05 9.17 -8.46
N SER A 187 -4.03 9.41 -7.59
CA SER A 187 -4.31 10.79 -7.13
C SER A 187 -3.07 11.41 -6.50
N GLY A 188 -2.78 12.68 -6.82
CA GLY A 188 -1.59 13.38 -6.34
C GLY A 188 -0.25 12.94 -6.95
N CYS A 189 -0.24 12.02 -7.93
CA CYS A 189 0.98 11.50 -8.57
C CYS A 189 1.55 12.46 -9.65
N ASP A 190 1.66 13.74 -9.36
CA ASP A 190 2.11 14.75 -10.33
C ASP A 190 3.60 14.60 -10.71
N LYS A 191 4.42 13.91 -9.90
CA LYS A 191 5.85 13.70 -10.18
C LYS A 191 6.17 12.40 -10.92
N VAL A 192 5.17 11.53 -11.11
CA VAL A 192 5.39 10.24 -11.77
C VAL A 192 5.68 10.43 -13.25
N THR A 193 6.78 9.82 -13.70
CA THR A 193 7.23 9.82 -15.10
C THR A 193 7.30 8.43 -15.71
N ASP A 194 7.39 7.37 -14.88
CA ASP A 194 7.57 5.99 -15.35
C ASP A 194 6.57 5.02 -14.70
N VAL A 195 5.76 4.38 -15.54
CA VAL A 195 4.79 3.35 -15.17
C VAL A 195 5.00 2.06 -15.97
N LEU A 196 6.23 1.85 -16.52
CA LEU A 196 6.56 0.67 -17.32
C LEU A 196 6.15 -0.60 -16.58
N GLY A 197 5.30 -1.42 -17.21
CA GLY A 197 4.91 -2.73 -16.70
C GLY A 197 4.19 -2.72 -15.35
N CYS A 198 3.63 -1.59 -14.92
CA CYS A 198 3.07 -1.39 -13.58
C CYS A 198 2.12 -2.52 -13.15
N PHE A 199 1.22 -2.97 -14.04
CA PHE A 199 0.25 -4.05 -13.79
C PHE A 199 0.47 -5.26 -14.73
N THR A 200 1.67 -5.44 -15.26
CA THR A 200 1.98 -6.62 -16.07
C THR A 200 1.68 -7.90 -15.29
N LYS A 201 1.05 -8.89 -15.94
CA LYS A 201 0.69 -10.19 -15.33
C LYS A 201 -0.28 -10.13 -14.15
N CYS A 202 -1.07 -9.06 -13.99
CA CYS A 202 -2.21 -9.04 -13.08
C CYS A 202 -3.33 -9.89 -13.69
N ALA A 203 -3.17 -11.22 -13.62
CA ALA A 203 -3.96 -12.17 -14.40
C ALA A 203 -5.45 -12.18 -14.05
N SER A 204 -5.82 -11.83 -12.81
CA SER A 204 -7.21 -11.76 -12.34
C SER A 204 -7.86 -10.38 -12.54
N LEU A 205 -7.13 -9.40 -13.07
CA LEU A 205 -7.68 -8.06 -13.29
C LEU A 205 -8.77 -8.09 -14.36
N THR A 206 -9.99 -7.66 -14.00
CA THR A 206 -11.18 -7.74 -14.88
C THR A 206 -11.54 -6.42 -15.53
N SER A 207 -11.17 -5.31 -14.92
CA SER A 207 -11.49 -3.95 -15.38
C SER A 207 -10.46 -2.94 -14.91
N VAL A 208 -10.43 -1.78 -15.56
CA VAL A 208 -9.64 -0.61 -15.16
C VAL A 208 -10.55 0.62 -15.06
N PRO A 209 -10.33 1.53 -14.11
CA PRO A 209 -11.09 2.77 -14.02
C PRO A 209 -10.88 3.68 -15.23
N GLU A 210 -11.93 4.35 -15.69
CA GLU A 210 -11.88 5.25 -16.85
C GLU A 210 -10.86 6.39 -16.68
N ASN A 211 -10.79 6.96 -15.48
CA ASN A 211 -9.93 8.11 -15.19
C ASN A 211 -8.58 7.75 -14.57
N LEU A 212 -8.19 6.47 -14.59
CA LEU A 212 -6.97 5.98 -13.94
C LEU A 212 -5.71 6.75 -14.34
N LEU A 213 -5.60 7.10 -15.63
CA LEU A 213 -4.41 7.77 -16.17
C LEU A 213 -4.42 9.30 -16.01
N ALA A 214 -5.58 9.90 -15.68
CA ALA A 214 -5.75 11.35 -15.66
C ALA A 214 -4.77 12.11 -14.72
N PRO A 215 -4.38 11.56 -13.55
CA PRO A 215 -3.40 12.21 -12.68
C PRO A 215 -1.94 12.12 -13.19
N LEU A 216 -1.64 11.19 -14.09
CA LEU A 216 -0.28 10.89 -14.56
C LEU A 216 0.18 11.85 -15.67
N LYS A 217 0.24 13.15 -15.37
CA LYS A 217 0.45 14.23 -16.36
C LYS A 217 1.82 14.18 -17.06
N ASN A 218 2.83 13.60 -16.41
CA ASN A 218 4.20 13.52 -16.92
C ASN A 218 4.57 12.16 -17.51
N VAL A 219 3.62 11.21 -17.56
CA VAL A 219 3.81 9.90 -18.19
C VAL A 219 3.49 10.00 -19.68
N THR A 220 4.46 9.66 -20.53
CA THR A 220 4.30 9.64 -21.99
C THR A 220 4.24 8.24 -22.58
N SER A 221 4.58 7.21 -21.79
CA SER A 221 4.63 5.83 -22.24
C SER A 221 3.88 4.90 -21.31
N LEU A 222 3.00 4.07 -21.87
CA LEU A 222 2.34 2.96 -21.18
C LEU A 222 2.93 1.60 -21.61
N GLN A 223 4.23 1.57 -21.92
CA GLN A 223 4.86 0.31 -22.33
C GLN A 223 4.59 -0.80 -21.31
N SER A 224 4.00 -1.91 -21.80
CA SER A 224 3.64 -3.10 -21.00
C SER A 224 2.74 -2.85 -19.78
N PHE A 225 2.10 -1.68 -19.66
CA PHE A 225 1.37 -1.23 -18.46
C PHE A 225 0.34 -2.26 -17.98
N LEU A 226 -0.42 -2.87 -18.89
CA LEU A 226 -1.46 -3.87 -18.66
C LEU A 226 -1.20 -5.17 -19.43
N ALA A 227 0.07 -5.50 -19.72
CA ALA A 227 0.40 -6.70 -20.48
C ALA A 227 0.09 -7.98 -19.66
N HIS A 228 -0.38 -9.02 -20.33
CA HIS A 228 -0.70 -10.32 -19.74
C HIS A 228 -1.77 -10.30 -18.63
N CYS A 229 -2.66 -9.29 -18.64
CA CYS A 229 -3.87 -9.25 -17.79
C CYS A 229 -4.95 -10.13 -18.43
N LYS A 230 -4.86 -11.44 -18.21
CA LYS A 230 -5.63 -12.47 -18.97
C LYS A 230 -7.15 -12.40 -18.79
N GLN A 231 -7.66 -11.80 -17.71
CA GLN A 231 -9.09 -11.64 -17.44
C GLN A 231 -9.62 -10.27 -17.84
N LEU A 232 -8.77 -9.35 -18.28
CA LEU A 232 -9.17 -8.01 -18.71
C LEU A 232 -9.84 -8.12 -20.10
N LYS A 233 -11.17 -7.92 -20.14
CA LYS A 233 -11.99 -8.09 -21.35
C LYS A 233 -12.16 -6.81 -22.16
N THR A 234 -12.21 -5.69 -21.48
CA THR A 234 -12.44 -4.37 -22.09
C THR A 234 -11.72 -3.29 -21.31
N ILE A 235 -11.47 -2.16 -21.96
CA ILE A 235 -11.09 -0.90 -21.32
C ILE A 235 -12.21 0.12 -21.56
N PRO A 236 -12.45 1.07 -20.64
CA PRO A 236 -13.44 2.12 -20.85
C PRO A 236 -13.12 2.96 -22.10
N ALA A 237 -14.15 3.41 -22.82
CA ALA A 237 -13.98 4.21 -24.03
C ALA A 237 -13.21 5.52 -23.75
N GLY A 238 -13.38 6.11 -22.57
CA GLY A 238 -12.69 7.33 -22.13
C GLY A 238 -11.31 7.14 -21.52
N PHE A 239 -10.77 5.90 -21.49
CA PHE A 239 -9.53 5.57 -20.75
C PHE A 239 -8.33 6.48 -21.09
N PHE A 240 -8.19 6.89 -22.36
CA PHE A 240 -7.14 7.81 -22.83
C PHE A 240 -7.58 9.27 -22.95
N ALA A 241 -8.88 9.57 -22.76
CA ALA A 241 -9.44 10.88 -23.12
C ALA A 241 -8.82 12.05 -22.35
N ARG A 242 -8.31 11.82 -21.15
CA ARG A 242 -7.70 12.83 -20.28
C ARG A 242 -6.17 12.74 -20.19
N SER A 243 -5.56 11.99 -21.10
CA SER A 243 -4.12 11.73 -21.09
C SER A 243 -3.50 11.91 -22.48
N PRO A 244 -3.65 13.11 -23.10
CA PRO A 244 -3.17 13.37 -24.47
C PRO A 244 -1.65 13.32 -24.59
N GLN A 245 -0.91 13.38 -23.47
CA GLN A 245 0.55 13.27 -23.41
C GLN A 245 1.06 11.84 -23.68
N ILE A 246 0.20 10.83 -23.62
CA ILE A 246 0.59 9.43 -23.87
C ILE A 246 0.85 9.27 -25.37
N THR A 247 2.08 8.95 -25.74
CA THR A 247 2.52 8.77 -27.13
C THR A 247 2.94 7.33 -27.45
N THR A 248 3.16 6.49 -26.45
CA THR A 248 3.64 5.12 -26.62
C THR A 248 2.74 4.12 -25.91
N LEU A 249 2.21 3.15 -26.68
CA LEU A 249 1.41 2.03 -26.20
C LEU A 249 2.10 0.68 -26.50
N LYS A 250 3.43 0.66 -26.53
CA LYS A 250 4.18 -0.55 -26.89
C LYS A 250 3.87 -1.68 -25.90
N TYR A 251 3.34 -2.80 -26.37
CA TYR A 251 2.99 -3.96 -25.58
C TYR A 251 1.99 -3.71 -24.43
N THR A 252 1.32 -2.58 -24.39
CA THR A 252 0.40 -2.19 -23.29
C THR A 252 -0.62 -3.29 -22.97
N PHE A 253 -1.18 -3.93 -23.99
CA PHE A 253 -2.19 -4.98 -23.87
C PHE A 253 -1.73 -6.34 -24.43
N SER A 254 -0.42 -6.53 -24.62
CA SER A 254 0.14 -7.78 -25.12
C SER A 254 -0.22 -8.95 -24.20
N GLY A 255 -0.67 -10.06 -24.78
CA GLY A 255 -1.00 -11.27 -24.03
C GLY A 255 -2.31 -11.21 -23.22
N ASN A 256 -3.15 -10.22 -23.46
CA ASN A 256 -4.50 -10.15 -22.91
C ASN A 256 -5.43 -11.01 -23.79
N THR A 257 -5.67 -12.24 -23.37
CA THR A 257 -6.37 -13.25 -24.18
C THR A 257 -7.90 -13.17 -24.06
N ALA A 258 -8.43 -12.32 -23.21
CA ALA A 258 -9.87 -12.13 -23.03
C ALA A 258 -10.43 -10.90 -23.78
N PHE A 259 -9.60 -10.09 -24.45
CA PHE A 259 -10.01 -8.98 -25.33
C PHE A 259 -10.76 -9.46 -26.54
#